data_cbaf3111f34ca29fd7877b3666f57bd9
#
_entry.id   cbaf3111f34ca29fd7877b3666f57bd9
#
_cell.length_a   1.000
_cell.length_b   1.000
_cell.length_c   1.000
_cell.angle_alpha   90.00
_cell.angle_beta   90.00
_cell.angle_gamma   90.00
#
_symmetry.space_group_name_H-M   'P 1'
#
loop_
_entity.id
_entity.type
_entity.pdbx_description
1 polymer ?
#
loop_
_entity_poly.entity_id
_entity_poly.type
_entity_poly.pdbx_seq_one_letter_code
_entity_poly.pdbx_strand_id
1 'polypeptide(L)'
;MQIDRIEIENFRCFEHFTAKFHKELTVIVGNNGCGKSTLLDAVSIAIGTFLTSFDDVGGYGISKDDALNKCYDMGSVVELQPQFPVAIEASGSLCGQQITWKRELHSAEGRTTIVDAKEMTSISSKLQSRIRNGEKPLLPLISYYGTGRLWAQKREKRNMGLAKFNRQMGYMDCLEAASNEKMMRKWFEKMTIQSASSGKVAPELMAVKSAIAQCFQSITGYQDVEVQFNLDTHELDIVYRDNDLEHRRYPMKSLSDGYKNTLSMVADIAYRMAVLNPWLLENV
;
A
#
# COMPACT_ATOMS: atom_id res chain seq x y z
N MET A 1 3.85 -0.57 -13.61
CA MET A 1 4.56 0.62 -13.09
C MET A 1 5.91 0.18 -12.56
N GLN A 2 6.96 0.91 -12.88
CA GLN A 2 8.33 0.63 -12.41
C GLN A 2 9.01 1.96 -12.14
N ILE A 3 9.78 2.05 -11.07
CA ILE A 3 10.68 3.19 -10.80
C ILE A 3 12.09 2.71 -11.10
N ASP A 4 12.81 3.44 -11.95
CA ASP A 4 14.19 3.13 -12.31
C ASP A 4 15.19 3.93 -11.48
N ARG A 5 14.85 5.19 -11.16
CA ARG A 5 15.71 6.12 -10.42
C ARG A 5 14.91 7.10 -9.59
N ILE A 6 15.47 7.51 -8.46
CA ILE A 6 14.98 8.60 -7.63
C ILE A 6 16.13 9.54 -7.26
N GLU A 7 15.86 10.84 -7.27
CA GLU A 7 16.69 11.89 -6.72
C GLU A 7 15.92 12.62 -5.62
N ILE A 8 16.59 12.90 -4.53
CA ILE A 8 16.02 13.47 -3.31
C ILE A 8 16.88 14.64 -2.89
N GLU A 9 16.26 15.78 -2.59
CA GLU A 9 16.91 16.99 -2.13
C GLU A 9 16.21 17.56 -0.90
N ASN A 10 16.98 17.91 0.13
CA ASN A 10 16.52 18.51 1.39
C ASN A 10 15.39 17.74 2.10
N PHE A 11 15.39 16.40 2.01
CA PHE A 11 14.35 15.57 2.56
C PHE A 11 14.83 14.79 3.79
N ARG A 12 14.34 15.12 4.94
CA ARG A 12 14.66 14.53 6.26
C ARG A 12 16.17 14.50 6.54
N CYS A 13 16.81 13.31 6.40
CA CYS A 13 18.24 13.14 6.61
C CYS A 13 19.08 13.33 5.34
N PHE A 14 18.47 13.51 4.19
CA PHE A 14 19.17 13.66 2.90
C PHE A 14 19.24 15.11 2.48
N GLU A 15 20.46 15.66 2.39
CA GLU A 15 20.69 16.94 1.71
C GLU A 15 20.61 16.75 0.19
N HIS A 16 21.31 15.73 -0.32
CA HIS A 16 21.18 15.25 -1.69
C HIS A 16 21.44 13.75 -1.73
N PHE A 17 20.54 12.99 -2.37
CA PHE A 17 20.66 11.56 -2.48
C PHE A 17 20.07 11.05 -3.80
N THR A 18 20.75 10.08 -4.42
CA THR A 18 20.29 9.41 -5.63
C THR A 18 20.31 7.90 -5.44
N ALA A 19 19.24 7.22 -5.84
CA ALA A 19 19.19 5.77 -5.89
C ALA A 19 18.70 5.29 -7.26
N LYS A 20 19.20 4.12 -7.67
CA LYS A 20 18.70 3.36 -8.83
C LYS A 20 18.07 2.06 -8.34
N PHE A 21 17.00 1.65 -8.99
CA PHE A 21 16.27 0.45 -8.63
C PHE A 21 16.36 -0.61 -9.72
N HIS A 22 16.44 -1.86 -9.30
CA HIS A 22 16.35 -2.98 -10.21
C HIS A 22 14.87 -3.22 -10.57
N LYS A 23 14.63 -3.69 -11.80
CA LYS A 23 13.27 -3.89 -12.32
C LYS A 23 12.41 -4.89 -11.54
N GLU A 24 13.03 -5.86 -10.86
CA GLU A 24 12.32 -6.93 -10.16
C GLU A 24 12.42 -6.79 -8.63
N LEU A 25 13.64 -6.66 -8.12
CA LEU A 25 13.89 -6.60 -6.68
C LEU A 25 15.05 -5.67 -6.38
N THR A 26 14.86 -4.77 -5.43
CA THR A 26 15.92 -3.95 -4.84
C THR A 26 15.96 -4.17 -3.34
N VAL A 27 17.10 -4.58 -2.82
CA VAL A 27 17.34 -4.76 -1.39
C VAL A 27 18.15 -3.59 -0.85
N ILE A 28 17.59 -2.86 0.13
CA ILE A 28 18.26 -1.72 0.77
C ILE A 28 18.85 -2.17 2.10
N VAL A 29 20.17 -2.11 2.21
CA VAL A 29 20.93 -2.55 3.40
C VAL A 29 21.69 -1.37 4.01
N GLY A 30 21.80 -1.34 5.32
CA GLY A 30 22.55 -0.31 6.04
C GLY A 30 22.21 -0.28 7.53
N ASN A 31 23.00 0.46 8.30
CA ASN A 31 22.81 0.63 9.75
C ASN A 31 21.51 1.36 10.10
N ASN A 32 21.10 1.30 11.37
CA ASN A 32 19.97 2.09 11.83
C ASN A 32 20.29 3.59 11.74
N GLY A 33 19.29 4.38 11.32
CA GLY A 33 19.47 5.82 11.16
C GLY A 33 20.05 6.28 9.81
N CYS A 34 20.51 5.37 8.93
CA CYS A 34 21.12 5.75 7.64
C CYS A 34 20.11 6.14 6.54
N GLY A 35 18.82 6.31 6.87
CA GLY A 35 17.82 6.83 5.91
C GLY A 35 17.10 5.78 5.07
N LYS A 36 17.19 4.46 5.38
CA LYS A 36 16.47 3.40 4.61
C LYS A 36 14.95 3.65 4.52
N SER A 37 14.31 3.92 5.65
CA SER A 37 12.88 4.25 5.68
C SER A 37 12.59 5.57 5.00
N THR A 38 13.48 6.56 5.14
CA THR A 38 13.38 7.86 4.46
C THR A 38 13.35 7.69 2.94
N LEU A 39 14.21 6.81 2.39
CA LEU A 39 14.20 6.50 0.95
C LEU A 39 12.86 5.86 0.53
N LEU A 40 12.34 4.90 1.29
CA LEU A 40 11.04 4.26 0.99
C LEU A 40 9.88 5.24 1.09
N ASP A 41 9.91 6.16 2.05
CA ASP A 41 8.90 7.22 2.16
C ASP A 41 8.97 8.19 0.99
N ALA A 42 10.17 8.56 0.52
CA ALA A 42 10.35 9.37 -0.68
C ALA A 42 9.79 8.67 -1.93
N VAL A 43 10.03 7.36 -2.08
CA VAL A 43 9.44 6.54 -3.15
C VAL A 43 7.92 6.57 -3.06
N SER A 44 7.34 6.43 -1.85
CA SER A 44 5.88 6.47 -1.68
C SER A 44 5.28 7.82 -2.04
N ILE A 45 5.96 8.93 -1.72
CA ILE A 45 5.56 10.30 -2.13
C ILE A 45 5.61 10.45 -3.65
N ALA A 46 6.66 9.96 -4.30
CA ALA A 46 6.78 9.98 -5.76
C ALA A 46 5.62 9.23 -6.42
N ILE A 47 5.32 8.00 -5.97
CA ILE A 47 4.21 7.17 -6.46
C ILE A 47 2.85 7.81 -6.15
N GLY A 48 2.72 8.50 -5.02
CA GLY A 48 1.49 9.16 -4.60
C GLY A 48 0.89 10.10 -5.64
N THR A 49 1.70 10.62 -6.55
CA THR A 49 1.24 11.43 -7.68
C THR A 49 0.28 10.66 -8.61
N PHE A 50 0.55 9.39 -8.86
CA PHE A 50 -0.32 8.53 -9.67
C PHE A 50 -1.72 8.43 -9.07
N LEU A 51 -1.83 8.43 -7.75
CA LEU A 51 -3.10 8.25 -7.05
C LEU A 51 -3.98 9.50 -7.05
N THR A 52 -3.42 10.69 -7.29
CA THR A 52 -4.17 11.97 -7.22
C THR A 52 -5.32 12.09 -8.22
N SER A 53 -5.34 11.28 -9.27
CA SER A 53 -6.38 11.29 -10.30
C SER A 53 -7.52 10.32 -10.04
N PHE A 54 -7.41 9.46 -9.04
CA PHE A 54 -8.45 8.48 -8.71
C PHE A 54 -9.41 9.04 -7.67
N ASP A 55 -10.71 8.73 -7.85
CA ASP A 55 -11.76 9.16 -6.93
C ASP A 55 -11.59 8.46 -5.57
N ASP A 56 -11.88 9.19 -4.51
CA ASP A 56 -11.85 8.69 -3.12
C ASP A 56 -10.48 8.17 -2.64
N VAL A 57 -9.41 8.35 -3.42
CA VAL A 57 -8.05 7.99 -3.06
C VAL A 57 -7.27 9.23 -2.64
N GLY A 58 -6.76 9.24 -1.40
CA GLY A 58 -5.97 10.36 -0.88
C GLY A 58 -4.63 10.49 -1.60
N GLY A 59 -4.25 11.72 -1.96
CA GLY A 59 -2.91 12.04 -2.42
C GLY A 59 -1.90 11.96 -1.26
N TYR A 60 -0.71 11.46 -1.54
CA TYR A 60 0.42 11.47 -0.62
C TYR A 60 1.41 12.54 -1.06
N GLY A 61 1.82 13.43 -0.17
CA GLY A 61 2.66 14.58 -0.48
C GLY A 61 3.77 14.81 0.54
N ILE A 62 4.66 15.72 0.25
CA ILE A 62 5.73 16.17 1.14
C ILE A 62 5.09 17.02 2.26
N SER A 63 5.36 16.64 3.51
CA SER A 63 4.99 17.42 4.70
C SER A 63 6.06 18.46 5.01
N LYS A 64 5.71 19.55 5.71
CA LYS A 64 6.69 20.50 6.25
C LYS A 64 7.71 19.85 7.18
N ASP A 65 7.29 18.81 7.91
CA ASP A 65 8.16 18.07 8.83
C ASP A 65 9.16 17.15 8.09
N ASP A 66 9.03 17.01 6.78
CA ASP A 66 9.95 16.27 5.93
C ASP A 66 11.15 17.12 5.47
N ALA A 67 11.17 18.44 5.74
CA ALA A 67 12.29 19.29 5.40
C ALA A 67 13.54 18.96 6.23
N LEU A 68 14.70 18.89 5.57
CA LEU A 68 15.98 18.76 6.24
C LEU A 68 16.21 19.99 7.15
N ASN A 69 16.52 19.75 8.42
CA ASN A 69 16.88 20.82 9.34
C ASN A 69 18.41 20.95 9.44
N LYS A 70 18.95 22.12 9.08
CA LYS A 70 20.34 22.47 9.37
C LYS A 70 20.43 23.15 10.72
N CYS A 71 21.44 22.76 11.51
CA CYS A 71 21.70 23.31 12.82
C CYS A 71 22.74 24.43 12.69
N TYR A 72 22.42 25.61 13.21
CA TYR A 72 23.34 26.75 13.30
C TYR A 72 23.62 27.06 14.76
N ASP A 73 24.90 27.04 15.13
CA ASP A 73 25.35 27.42 16.48
C ASP A 73 25.44 28.95 16.54
N MET A 74 24.59 29.55 17.37
CA MET A 74 24.54 31.00 17.64
C MET A 74 25.14 31.31 19.03
N GLY A 75 26.02 30.48 19.52
CA GLY A 75 26.68 30.63 20.81
C GLY A 75 25.88 30.01 21.97
N SER A 76 24.96 30.74 22.57
CA SER A 76 24.13 30.18 23.67
C SER A 76 22.86 29.44 23.19
N VAL A 77 22.54 29.53 21.90
CA VAL A 77 21.33 28.94 21.29
C VAL A 77 21.71 28.20 20.02
N VAL A 78 21.13 27.02 19.82
CA VAL A 78 21.20 26.28 18.56
C VAL A 78 19.93 26.56 17.79
N GLU A 79 20.02 27.13 16.60
CA GLU A 79 18.90 27.39 15.72
C GLU A 79 18.77 26.29 14.68
N LEU A 80 17.54 25.78 14.53
CA LEU A 80 17.20 24.77 13.52
C LEU A 80 16.51 25.45 12.34
N GLN A 81 17.12 25.39 11.17
CA GLN A 81 16.58 26.02 9.95
C GLN A 81 16.18 24.95 8.93
N PRO A 82 14.87 24.79 8.64
CA PRO A 82 14.41 23.88 7.61
C PRO A 82 14.84 24.35 6.21
N GLN A 83 15.35 23.43 5.43
CA GLN A 83 15.88 23.70 4.09
C GLN A 83 14.78 23.47 3.02
N PHE A 84 14.60 24.46 2.15
CA PHE A 84 13.67 24.43 1.03
C PHE A 84 14.38 24.86 -0.27
N PRO A 85 13.91 24.43 -1.46
CA PRO A 85 12.82 23.48 -1.66
C PRO A 85 13.19 22.07 -1.18
N VAL A 86 12.18 21.34 -0.69
CA VAL A 86 12.28 19.88 -0.58
C VAL A 86 11.84 19.31 -1.90
N ALA A 87 12.68 18.49 -2.54
CA ALA A 87 12.37 17.97 -3.86
C ALA A 87 12.57 16.44 -3.94
N ILE A 88 11.67 15.78 -4.66
CA ILE A 88 11.73 14.36 -4.99
C ILE A 88 11.45 14.22 -6.48
N GLU A 89 12.47 13.85 -7.25
CA GLU A 89 12.36 13.54 -8.67
C GLU A 89 12.48 12.04 -8.88
N ALA A 90 11.66 11.46 -9.72
CA ALA A 90 11.70 10.06 -10.06
C ALA A 90 11.55 9.85 -11.57
N SER A 91 12.20 8.82 -12.08
CA SER A 91 12.03 8.35 -13.44
C SER A 91 11.73 6.86 -13.49
N GLY A 92 10.95 6.45 -14.50
CA GLY A 92 10.55 5.07 -14.61
C GLY A 92 9.48 4.87 -15.68
N SER A 93 8.87 3.68 -15.70
CA SER A 93 7.85 3.33 -16.68
C SER A 93 6.45 3.20 -16.06
N LEU A 94 5.46 3.78 -16.74
CA LEU A 94 4.04 3.65 -16.41
C LEU A 94 3.26 3.33 -17.68
N CYS A 95 2.50 2.21 -17.66
CA CYS A 95 1.71 1.76 -18.82
C CYS A 95 2.54 1.66 -20.13
N GLY A 96 3.81 1.25 -20.04
CA GLY A 96 4.71 1.11 -21.20
C GLY A 96 5.36 2.40 -21.69
N GLN A 97 5.13 3.54 -21.04
CA GLN A 97 5.74 4.83 -21.35
C GLN A 97 6.83 5.15 -20.32
N GLN A 98 8.00 5.59 -20.76
CA GLN A 98 9.03 6.15 -19.88
C GLN A 98 8.67 7.58 -19.56
N ILE A 99 8.67 7.90 -18.27
CA ILE A 99 8.32 9.22 -17.75
C ILE A 99 9.31 9.66 -16.67
N THR A 100 9.45 10.97 -16.52
CA THR A 100 10.14 11.61 -15.40
C THR A 100 9.17 12.59 -14.75
N TRP A 101 9.13 12.58 -13.44
CA TRP A 101 8.23 13.49 -12.70
C TRP A 101 8.88 13.97 -11.42
N LYS A 102 8.48 15.14 -10.98
CA LYS A 102 9.04 15.80 -9.80
C LYS A 102 7.94 16.29 -8.86
N ARG A 103 8.19 16.18 -7.58
CA ARG A 103 7.37 16.71 -6.50
C ARG A 103 8.22 17.66 -5.67
N GLU A 104 7.71 18.84 -5.37
CA GLU A 104 8.44 19.85 -4.60
C GLU A 104 7.55 20.50 -3.54
N LEU A 105 8.18 20.85 -2.43
CA LEU A 105 7.62 21.72 -1.41
C LEU A 105 8.55 22.93 -1.25
N HIS A 106 8.08 24.11 -1.64
CA HIS A 106 8.92 25.32 -1.70
C HIS A 106 9.01 26.08 -0.36
N SER A 107 8.09 25.84 0.57
CA SER A 107 8.08 26.49 1.89
C SER A 107 7.23 25.69 2.88
N ALA A 108 7.39 25.97 4.18
CA ALA A 108 6.64 25.33 5.26
C ALA A 108 5.12 25.54 5.16
N GLU A 109 4.68 26.66 4.60
CA GLU A 109 3.25 27.00 4.40
C GLU A 109 2.74 26.59 3.01
N GLY A 110 3.61 26.04 2.17
CA GLY A 110 3.30 25.62 0.81
C GLY A 110 2.54 24.28 0.75
N ARG A 111 2.19 23.92 -0.47
CA ARG A 111 1.68 22.57 -0.79
C ARG A 111 2.62 21.90 -1.76
N THR A 112 2.71 20.57 -1.67
CA THR A 112 3.48 19.78 -2.63
C THR A 112 3.00 20.05 -4.05
N THR A 113 3.91 20.44 -4.95
CA THR A 113 3.58 20.72 -6.35
C THR A 113 3.32 19.40 -7.14
N ILE A 114 2.54 19.55 -8.21
CA ILE A 114 2.31 18.49 -9.22
C ILE A 114 2.59 19.02 -10.63
N VAL A 115 3.17 20.21 -10.76
CA VAL A 115 3.37 20.88 -12.06
C VAL A 115 4.29 20.08 -12.96
N ASP A 116 5.39 19.55 -12.40
CA ASP A 116 6.37 18.74 -13.11
C ASP A 116 6.05 17.24 -13.09
N ALA A 117 4.81 16.89 -12.74
CA ALA A 117 4.28 15.54 -12.75
C ALA A 117 3.09 15.38 -13.72
N LYS A 118 2.94 16.28 -14.69
CA LYS A 118 1.80 16.31 -15.64
C LYS A 118 1.68 15.04 -16.47
N GLU A 119 2.78 14.44 -16.87
CA GLU A 119 2.74 13.19 -17.65
C GLU A 119 2.12 12.06 -16.82
N MET A 120 2.55 11.88 -15.56
CA MET A 120 1.98 10.86 -14.67
C MET A 120 0.50 11.12 -14.40
N THR A 121 0.12 12.34 -14.07
CA THR A 121 -1.28 12.68 -13.81
C THR A 121 -2.15 12.57 -15.06
N SER A 122 -1.62 12.83 -16.26
CA SER A 122 -2.32 12.61 -17.53
C SER A 122 -2.62 11.13 -17.76
N ILE A 123 -1.62 10.25 -17.53
CA ILE A 123 -1.79 8.80 -17.68
C ILE A 123 -2.83 8.28 -16.67
N SER A 124 -2.72 8.66 -15.40
CA SER A 124 -3.66 8.22 -14.37
C SER A 124 -5.08 8.75 -14.61
N SER A 125 -5.25 9.98 -15.08
CA SER A 125 -6.54 10.55 -15.47
C SER A 125 -7.17 9.81 -16.66
N LYS A 126 -6.37 9.40 -17.64
CA LYS A 126 -6.85 8.56 -18.75
C LYS A 126 -7.31 7.19 -18.25
N LEU A 127 -6.57 6.56 -17.33
CA LEU A 127 -7.00 5.30 -16.72
C LEU A 127 -8.32 5.47 -15.96
N GLN A 128 -8.46 6.55 -15.18
CA GLN A 128 -9.69 6.89 -14.48
C GLN A 128 -10.87 7.08 -15.44
N SER A 129 -10.67 7.79 -16.54
CA SER A 129 -11.71 8.00 -17.56
C SER A 129 -12.14 6.68 -18.20
N ARG A 130 -11.19 5.79 -18.51
CA ARG A 130 -11.49 4.46 -19.04
C ARG A 130 -12.29 3.61 -18.06
N ILE A 131 -11.99 3.68 -16.76
CA ILE A 131 -12.77 3.01 -15.72
C ILE A 131 -14.21 3.55 -15.69
N ARG A 132 -14.39 4.88 -15.75
CA ARG A 132 -15.72 5.51 -15.77
C ARG A 132 -16.53 5.11 -16.99
N ASN A 133 -15.87 4.84 -18.12
CA ASN A 133 -16.51 4.36 -19.34
C ASN A 133 -16.78 2.84 -19.33
N GLY A 134 -16.55 2.15 -18.20
CA GLY A 134 -16.79 0.71 -18.08
C GLY A 134 -15.72 -0.18 -18.70
N GLU A 135 -14.59 0.41 -19.13
CA GLU A 135 -13.46 -0.36 -19.64
C GLU A 135 -12.72 -1.07 -18.49
N LYS A 136 -11.98 -2.12 -18.84
CA LYS A 136 -11.19 -2.94 -17.90
C LYS A 136 -9.67 -2.68 -18.07
N PRO A 137 -9.14 -1.43 -17.91
CA PRO A 137 -7.70 -1.21 -17.99
C PRO A 137 -7.00 -1.94 -16.86
N LEU A 138 -5.82 -2.50 -17.13
CA LEU A 138 -4.98 -3.09 -16.10
C LEU A 138 -4.44 -1.99 -15.19
N LEU A 139 -4.73 -2.10 -13.90
CA LEU A 139 -4.27 -1.17 -12.87
C LEU A 139 -3.02 -1.74 -12.17
N PRO A 140 -1.94 -0.94 -12.02
CA PRO A 140 -0.74 -1.40 -11.30
C PRO A 140 -1.06 -1.65 -9.82
N LEU A 141 -0.48 -2.71 -9.27
CA LEU A 141 -0.51 -2.94 -7.83
C LEU A 141 0.46 -2.00 -7.13
N ILE A 142 -0.03 -1.31 -6.11
CA ILE A 142 0.76 -0.42 -5.26
C ILE A 142 0.46 -0.77 -3.81
N SER A 143 1.50 -1.03 -3.02
CA SER A 143 1.40 -1.26 -1.58
C SER A 143 2.68 -0.83 -0.88
N TYR A 144 2.54 -0.09 0.22
CA TYR A 144 3.63 0.32 1.09
C TYR A 144 3.45 -0.28 2.48
N TYR A 145 4.49 -0.96 2.97
CA TYR A 145 4.49 -1.58 4.29
C TYR A 145 5.61 -0.98 5.15
N GLY A 146 5.27 0.01 5.95
CA GLY A 146 6.19 0.62 6.89
C GLY A 146 6.41 -0.21 8.16
N THR A 147 7.40 0.18 8.96
CA THR A 147 7.70 -0.45 10.25
C THR A 147 6.55 -0.29 11.25
N GLY A 148 5.74 0.76 11.11
CA GLY A 148 4.60 1.05 11.99
C GLY A 148 3.36 0.18 11.76
N ARG A 149 3.31 -0.64 10.71
CA ARG A 149 2.12 -1.46 10.36
C ARG A 149 1.66 -2.41 11.47
N LEU A 150 2.56 -2.80 12.37
CA LEU A 150 2.30 -3.71 13.48
C LEU A 150 1.59 -3.04 14.66
N TRP A 151 1.87 -1.76 14.86
CA TRP A 151 1.54 -1.02 16.07
C TRP A 151 0.55 0.11 15.81
N ALA A 152 0.54 0.65 14.60
CA ALA A 152 -0.33 1.77 14.22
C ALA A 152 -1.57 1.25 13.50
N GLN A 153 -2.68 1.12 14.20
CA GLN A 153 -3.99 0.98 13.58
C GLN A 153 -4.54 2.36 13.24
N LYS A 154 -4.93 2.57 12.00
CA LYS A 154 -5.55 3.82 11.56
C LYS A 154 -6.88 4.02 12.31
N ARG A 155 -7.06 5.19 12.94
CA ARG A 155 -8.35 5.59 13.49
C ARG A 155 -9.32 5.82 12.33
N GLU A 156 -10.48 5.17 12.34
CA GLU A 156 -11.52 5.45 11.33
C GLU A 156 -11.89 6.94 11.37
N LYS A 157 -11.80 7.60 10.24
CA LYS A 157 -12.57 8.83 10.04
C LYS A 157 -14.04 8.40 10.02
N ARG A 158 -14.83 8.90 10.97
CA ARG A 158 -16.30 8.72 11.03
C ARG A 158 -16.85 8.99 9.62
N ASN A 159 -17.67 8.09 9.08
CA ASN A 159 -18.42 8.17 7.82
C ASN A 159 -17.73 7.58 6.57
N MET A 160 -17.10 6.41 6.65
CA MET A 160 -17.20 5.52 5.50
C MET A 160 -18.49 4.70 5.67
N GLY A 161 -19.64 5.33 5.35
CA GLY A 161 -20.84 4.56 5.03
C GLY A 161 -20.47 3.49 4.01
N LEU A 162 -21.32 2.48 3.81
CA LEU A 162 -21.17 1.45 2.79
C LEU A 162 -20.96 2.12 1.40
N ALA A 163 -19.80 2.75 1.21
CA ALA A 163 -19.39 3.36 -0.03
C ALA A 163 -19.46 2.27 -1.09
N LYS A 164 -19.98 2.61 -2.24
CA LYS A 164 -20.07 1.70 -3.37
C LYS A 164 -18.72 1.07 -3.56
N PHE A 165 -18.59 -0.23 -3.27
CA PHE A 165 -17.36 -0.96 -3.50
C PHE A 165 -17.05 -0.87 -4.99
N ASN A 166 -16.06 -0.07 -5.33
CA ASN A 166 -15.51 0.04 -6.67
C ASN A 166 -14.08 -0.49 -6.67
N ARG A 167 -13.55 -0.80 -7.84
CA ARG A 167 -12.21 -1.37 -7.98
C ARG A 167 -11.08 -0.45 -7.48
N GLN A 168 -11.32 0.87 -7.43
CA GLN A 168 -10.34 1.85 -6.95
C GLN A 168 -10.09 1.74 -5.44
N MET A 169 -10.98 1.07 -4.70
CA MET A 169 -10.75 0.78 -3.27
C MET A 169 -9.47 -0.01 -3.02
N GLY A 170 -8.95 -0.73 -4.02
CA GLY A 170 -7.64 -1.37 -3.95
C GLY A 170 -6.48 -0.38 -3.78
N TYR A 171 -6.68 0.92 -4.08
CA TYR A 171 -5.69 1.98 -3.83
C TYR A 171 -5.90 2.71 -2.50
N MET A 172 -7.00 2.50 -1.82
CA MET A 172 -7.25 3.18 -0.56
C MET A 172 -6.17 2.81 0.46
N ASP A 173 -5.57 3.84 1.04
CA ASP A 173 -4.50 3.73 2.05
C ASP A 173 -3.29 2.85 1.62
N CYS A 174 -3.08 2.63 0.31
CA CYS A 174 -2.01 1.75 -0.18
C CYS A 174 -0.59 2.29 0.08
N LEU A 175 -0.44 3.58 0.33
CA LEU A 175 0.84 4.25 0.65
C LEU A 175 0.96 4.60 2.14
N GLU A 176 0.03 4.18 2.98
CA GLU A 176 0.12 4.44 4.41
C GLU A 176 0.84 3.31 5.13
N ALA A 177 1.78 3.69 6.01
CA ALA A 177 2.53 2.73 6.82
C ALA A 177 1.66 1.95 7.82
N ALA A 178 0.49 2.51 8.18
CA ALA A 178 -0.47 1.88 9.09
C ALA A 178 -1.38 0.90 8.34
N SER A 179 -1.58 -0.28 8.91
CA SER A 179 -2.45 -1.32 8.34
C SER A 179 -3.92 -0.89 8.29
N ASN A 180 -4.58 -1.10 7.15
CA ASN A 180 -6.04 -0.96 7.03
C ASN A 180 -6.76 -2.30 7.11
N GLU A 181 -6.42 -3.09 8.12
CA GLU A 181 -7.00 -4.41 8.38
C GLU A 181 -8.53 -4.38 8.50
N LYS A 182 -9.08 -3.29 9.03
CA LYS A 182 -10.54 -3.12 9.17
C LYS A 182 -11.26 -3.06 7.83
N MET A 183 -10.68 -2.42 6.82
CA MET A 183 -11.29 -2.35 5.49
C MET A 183 -11.29 -3.72 4.82
N MET A 184 -10.20 -4.46 4.94
CA MET A 184 -10.11 -5.83 4.46
C MET A 184 -11.16 -6.73 5.15
N ARG A 185 -11.33 -6.63 6.49
CA ARG A 185 -12.37 -7.37 7.22
C ARG A 185 -13.78 -7.04 6.73
N LYS A 186 -14.12 -5.77 6.55
CA LYS A 186 -15.41 -5.34 5.98
C LYS A 186 -15.63 -5.88 4.56
N TRP A 187 -14.58 -5.95 3.77
CA TRP A 187 -14.66 -6.56 2.44
C TRP A 187 -14.94 -8.07 2.54
N PHE A 188 -14.22 -8.81 3.40
CA PHE A 188 -14.47 -10.24 3.62
C PHE A 188 -15.88 -10.51 4.08
N GLU A 189 -16.37 -9.74 5.05
CA GLU A 189 -17.73 -9.82 5.56
C GLU A 189 -18.75 -9.64 4.43
N LYS A 190 -18.64 -8.56 3.67
CA LYS A 190 -19.53 -8.28 2.54
C LYS A 190 -19.50 -9.39 1.50
N MET A 191 -18.31 -9.82 1.08
CA MET A 191 -18.18 -10.86 0.05
C MET A 191 -18.71 -12.21 0.54
N THR A 192 -18.57 -12.51 1.83
CA THR A 192 -19.11 -13.74 2.44
C THR A 192 -20.64 -13.70 2.46
N ILE A 193 -21.24 -12.59 2.90
CA ILE A 193 -22.70 -12.40 2.90
C ILE A 193 -23.25 -12.46 1.47
N GLN A 194 -22.59 -11.79 0.51
CA GLN A 194 -23.01 -11.80 -0.89
C GLN A 194 -22.95 -13.22 -1.49
N SER A 195 -21.90 -13.97 -1.18
CA SER A 195 -21.74 -15.36 -1.62
C SER A 195 -22.84 -16.25 -1.03
N ALA A 196 -23.16 -16.09 0.23
CA ALA A 196 -24.24 -16.83 0.89
C ALA A 196 -25.61 -16.52 0.27
N SER A 197 -25.89 -15.25 -0.02
CA SER A 197 -27.18 -14.83 -0.59
C SER A 197 -27.35 -15.21 -2.06
N SER A 198 -26.25 -15.23 -2.85
CA SER A 198 -26.29 -15.57 -4.28
C SER A 198 -26.13 -17.07 -4.58
N GLY A 199 -25.73 -17.88 -3.57
CA GLY A 199 -25.37 -19.29 -3.74
C GLY A 199 -24.10 -19.52 -4.57
N LYS A 200 -23.33 -18.45 -4.87
CA LYS A 200 -22.08 -18.52 -5.63
C LYS A 200 -20.97 -17.77 -4.91
N VAL A 201 -19.83 -18.42 -4.76
CA VAL A 201 -18.64 -17.77 -4.19
C VAL A 201 -18.00 -16.89 -5.25
N ALA A 202 -17.73 -15.64 -4.90
CA ALA A 202 -17.06 -14.72 -5.80
C ALA A 202 -15.61 -15.15 -6.05
N PRO A 203 -15.11 -15.14 -7.31
CA PRO A 203 -13.74 -15.54 -7.63
C PRO A 203 -12.70 -14.74 -6.83
N GLU A 204 -12.94 -13.46 -6.58
CA GLU A 204 -12.06 -12.60 -5.80
C GLU A 204 -11.92 -13.10 -4.35
N LEU A 205 -13.03 -13.50 -3.73
CA LEU A 205 -13.02 -14.06 -2.38
C LEU A 205 -12.26 -15.39 -2.31
N MET A 206 -12.45 -16.24 -3.30
CA MET A 206 -11.72 -17.51 -3.40
C MET A 206 -10.23 -17.30 -3.57
N ALA A 207 -9.82 -16.41 -4.47
CA ALA A 207 -8.41 -16.12 -4.73
C ALA A 207 -7.70 -15.58 -3.46
N VAL A 208 -8.33 -14.66 -2.73
CA VAL A 208 -7.73 -14.10 -1.51
C VAL A 208 -7.64 -15.15 -0.41
N LYS A 209 -8.68 -15.96 -0.20
CA LYS A 209 -8.66 -17.06 0.78
C LYS A 209 -7.58 -18.09 0.42
N SER A 210 -7.47 -18.46 -0.85
CA SER A 210 -6.47 -19.40 -1.33
C SER A 210 -5.04 -18.88 -1.12
N ALA A 211 -4.78 -17.61 -1.40
CA ALA A 211 -3.47 -17.00 -1.19
C ALA A 211 -3.05 -17.05 0.30
N ILE A 212 -3.96 -16.72 1.21
CA ILE A 212 -3.70 -16.81 2.66
C ILE A 212 -3.46 -18.25 3.09
N ALA A 213 -4.29 -19.19 2.63
CA ALA A 213 -4.18 -20.61 2.97
C ALA A 213 -2.85 -21.20 2.48
N GLN A 214 -2.47 -20.96 1.23
CA GLN A 214 -1.21 -21.42 0.66
C GLN A 214 0.01 -20.82 1.40
N CYS A 215 -0.06 -19.54 1.76
CA CYS A 215 0.99 -18.90 2.54
C CYS A 215 1.13 -19.58 3.91
N PHE A 216 0.03 -19.77 4.63
CA PHE A 216 0.06 -20.44 5.94
C PHE A 216 0.58 -21.87 5.85
N GLN A 217 0.11 -22.63 4.86
CA GLN A 217 0.59 -23.99 4.58
C GLN A 217 2.10 -24.02 4.30
N SER A 218 2.59 -23.08 3.48
CA SER A 218 4.03 -23.01 3.14
C SER A 218 4.92 -22.70 4.34
N ILE A 219 4.43 -21.92 5.31
CA ILE A 219 5.19 -21.53 6.50
C ILE A 219 5.15 -22.62 7.58
N THR A 220 4.02 -23.33 7.73
CA THR A 220 3.79 -24.26 8.83
C THR A 220 3.97 -25.72 8.45
N GLY A 221 3.80 -26.06 7.16
CA GLY A 221 3.73 -27.44 6.67
C GLY A 221 2.41 -28.16 6.99
N TYR A 222 1.42 -27.49 7.61
CA TYR A 222 0.12 -28.08 7.92
C TYR A 222 -0.67 -28.39 6.65
N GLN A 223 -1.61 -29.34 6.75
CA GLN A 223 -2.40 -29.80 5.62
C GLN A 223 -3.85 -29.28 5.70
N ASP A 224 -4.56 -29.37 4.57
CA ASP A 224 -5.98 -29.02 4.46
C ASP A 224 -6.29 -27.63 5.02
N VAL A 225 -5.44 -26.65 4.70
CA VAL A 225 -5.58 -25.27 5.20
C VAL A 225 -6.70 -24.57 4.47
N GLU A 226 -7.67 -24.07 5.21
CA GLU A 226 -8.76 -23.25 4.74
C GLU A 226 -8.86 -21.94 5.51
N VAL A 227 -9.33 -20.89 4.85
CA VAL A 227 -9.63 -19.59 5.46
C VAL A 227 -11.13 -19.36 5.43
N GLN A 228 -11.70 -19.09 6.60
CA GLN A 228 -13.13 -18.85 6.76
C GLN A 228 -13.35 -17.49 7.44
N PHE A 229 -14.35 -16.73 6.97
CA PHE A 229 -14.78 -15.55 7.70
C PHE A 229 -15.90 -15.94 8.66
N ASN A 230 -15.69 -15.69 9.93
CA ASN A 230 -16.64 -15.96 11.00
C ASN A 230 -17.55 -14.74 11.19
N LEU A 231 -18.83 -14.89 10.85
CA LEU A 231 -19.81 -13.81 10.93
C LEU A 231 -20.16 -13.42 12.37
N ASP A 232 -20.00 -14.33 13.34
CA ASP A 232 -20.32 -14.04 14.73
C ASP A 232 -19.24 -13.22 15.41
N THR A 233 -17.99 -13.50 15.10
CA THR A 233 -16.82 -12.80 15.68
C THR A 233 -16.29 -11.67 14.82
N HIS A 234 -16.75 -11.55 13.56
CA HIS A 234 -16.24 -10.64 12.51
C HIS A 234 -14.73 -10.79 12.27
N GLU A 235 -14.20 -12.02 12.39
CA GLU A 235 -12.78 -12.32 12.24
C GLU A 235 -12.53 -13.39 11.17
N LEU A 236 -11.30 -13.44 10.69
CA LEU A 236 -10.83 -14.54 9.84
C LEU A 236 -10.32 -15.67 10.72
N ASP A 237 -10.85 -16.86 10.49
CA ASP A 237 -10.39 -18.10 11.09
C ASP A 237 -9.58 -18.91 10.09
N ILE A 238 -8.50 -19.51 10.56
CA ILE A 238 -7.73 -20.50 9.81
C ILE A 238 -8.08 -21.88 10.36
N VAL A 239 -8.54 -22.73 9.45
CA VAL A 239 -8.84 -24.13 9.72
C VAL A 239 -7.77 -24.96 9.05
N TYR A 240 -7.19 -25.90 9.74
CA TYR A 240 -6.14 -26.75 9.21
C TYR A 240 -6.07 -28.11 9.92
N ARG A 241 -5.37 -29.04 9.33
CA ARG A 241 -5.02 -30.30 9.97
C ARG A 241 -3.57 -30.23 10.43
N ASP A 242 -3.36 -30.45 11.73
CA ASP A 242 -2.02 -30.43 12.32
C ASP A 242 -1.24 -31.74 12.03
N ASN A 243 -0.03 -31.86 12.57
CA ASN A 243 0.83 -33.02 12.36
C ASN A 243 0.26 -34.32 12.99
N ASP A 244 -0.62 -34.20 13.97
CA ASP A 244 -1.34 -35.32 14.61
C ASP A 244 -2.64 -35.67 13.87
N LEU A 245 -2.86 -35.06 12.70
CA LEU A 245 -4.06 -35.17 11.85
C LEU A 245 -5.35 -34.66 12.53
N GLU A 246 -5.25 -33.89 13.60
CA GLU A 246 -6.39 -33.27 14.24
C GLU A 246 -6.79 -31.96 13.53
N HIS A 247 -8.09 -31.76 13.40
CA HIS A 247 -8.64 -30.52 12.90
C HIS A 247 -8.53 -29.42 13.95
N ARG A 248 -7.86 -28.34 13.58
CA ARG A 248 -7.70 -27.14 14.40
C ARG A 248 -8.37 -25.95 13.73
N ARG A 249 -8.93 -25.07 14.55
CA ARG A 249 -9.51 -23.81 14.12
C ARG A 249 -9.03 -22.70 15.04
N TYR A 250 -8.38 -21.70 14.47
CA TYR A 250 -7.86 -20.56 15.22
C TYR A 250 -8.22 -19.25 14.55
N PRO A 251 -8.72 -18.25 15.30
CA PRO A 251 -8.81 -16.88 14.81
C PRO A 251 -7.42 -16.37 14.41
N MET A 252 -7.30 -15.76 13.24
CA MET A 252 -6.02 -15.23 12.72
C MET A 252 -5.36 -14.26 13.70
N LYS A 253 -6.15 -13.49 14.46
CA LYS A 253 -5.66 -12.58 15.52
C LYS A 253 -4.95 -13.28 16.68
N SER A 254 -5.22 -14.57 16.91
CA SER A 254 -4.63 -15.36 18.01
C SER A 254 -3.32 -16.04 17.61
N LEU A 255 -2.89 -15.92 16.36
CA LEU A 255 -1.60 -16.40 15.90
C LEU A 255 -0.45 -15.58 16.48
N SER A 256 0.76 -16.11 16.45
CA SER A 256 1.96 -15.35 16.81
C SER A 256 2.15 -14.13 15.89
N ASP A 257 2.83 -13.09 16.37
CA ASP A 257 3.00 -11.85 15.61
C ASP A 257 3.71 -12.06 14.26
N GLY A 258 4.65 -12.99 14.17
CA GLY A 258 5.29 -13.35 12.90
C GLY A 258 4.31 -13.87 11.86
N TYR A 259 3.46 -14.82 12.24
CA TYR A 259 2.42 -15.35 11.35
C TYR A 259 1.40 -14.27 10.98
N LYS A 260 0.88 -13.52 11.96
CA LYS A 260 -0.06 -12.43 11.71
C LYS A 260 0.47 -11.44 10.68
N ASN A 261 1.72 -11.02 10.83
CA ASN A 261 2.34 -10.04 9.93
C ASN A 261 2.46 -10.55 8.50
N THR A 262 2.95 -11.78 8.35
CA THR A 262 3.14 -12.37 7.02
C THR A 262 1.79 -12.60 6.35
N LEU A 263 0.83 -13.19 7.06
CA LEU A 263 -0.50 -13.45 6.52
C LEU A 263 -1.27 -12.17 6.22
N SER A 264 -1.20 -11.15 7.09
CA SER A 264 -1.85 -9.86 6.83
C SER A 264 -1.26 -9.15 5.61
N MET A 265 0.05 -9.25 5.38
CA MET A 265 0.68 -8.71 4.18
C MET A 265 0.23 -9.44 2.92
N VAL A 266 0.24 -10.78 2.94
CA VAL A 266 -0.21 -11.59 1.80
C VAL A 266 -1.70 -11.34 1.53
N ALA A 267 -2.52 -11.27 2.57
CA ALA A 267 -3.94 -10.98 2.47
C ALA A 267 -4.21 -9.60 1.84
N ASP A 268 -3.48 -8.55 2.27
CA ASP A 268 -3.62 -7.21 1.71
C ASP A 268 -3.18 -7.15 0.23
N ILE A 269 -2.06 -7.79 -0.12
CA ILE A 269 -1.60 -7.87 -1.52
C ILE A 269 -2.65 -8.58 -2.38
N ALA A 270 -3.09 -9.77 -1.95
CA ALA A 270 -4.08 -10.57 -2.68
C ALA A 270 -5.42 -9.82 -2.82
N TYR A 271 -5.90 -9.18 -1.74
CA TYR A 271 -7.08 -8.34 -1.75
C TYR A 271 -6.97 -7.20 -2.77
N ARG A 272 -5.88 -6.43 -2.75
CA ARG A 272 -5.69 -5.32 -3.69
C ARG A 272 -5.62 -5.82 -5.13
N MET A 273 -4.91 -6.91 -5.40
CA MET A 273 -4.86 -7.52 -6.73
C MET A 273 -6.25 -7.91 -7.22
N ALA A 274 -7.02 -8.60 -6.39
CA ALA A 274 -8.36 -9.06 -6.72
C ALA A 274 -9.34 -7.90 -6.97
N VAL A 275 -9.29 -6.86 -6.14
CA VAL A 275 -10.20 -5.70 -6.24
C VAL A 275 -9.82 -4.79 -7.40
N LEU A 276 -8.53 -4.53 -7.66
CA LEU A 276 -8.08 -3.68 -8.76
C LEU A 276 -8.36 -4.29 -10.13
N ASN A 277 -8.18 -5.60 -10.27
CA ASN A 277 -8.22 -6.30 -11.57
C ASN A 277 -9.04 -7.60 -11.51
N PRO A 278 -10.34 -7.54 -11.14
CA PRO A 278 -11.16 -8.73 -10.87
C PRO A 278 -11.29 -9.66 -12.08
N TRP A 279 -11.29 -9.13 -13.31
CA TRP A 279 -11.41 -9.96 -14.53
C TRP A 279 -10.21 -10.89 -14.78
N LEU A 280 -9.06 -10.67 -14.13
CA LEU A 280 -7.94 -11.60 -14.23
C LEU A 280 -8.22 -12.94 -13.53
N LEU A 281 -9.25 -12.97 -12.67
CA LEU A 281 -9.66 -14.13 -11.90
C LEU A 281 -10.82 -14.92 -12.56
N GLU A 282 -11.40 -14.39 -13.65
CA GLU A 282 -12.53 -15.03 -14.34
C GLU A 282 -12.14 -16.36 -15.03
N ASN A 283 -10.85 -16.63 -15.19
CA ASN A 283 -10.30 -17.80 -15.87
C ASN A 283 -9.43 -18.72 -14.97
N VAL A 284 -9.53 -18.57 -13.65
CA VAL A 284 -8.76 -19.38 -12.68
C VAL A 284 -9.66 -20.43 -12.02
#